data_ce1315b8d6f4512e1f8f4b5db6a4a738
#
_entry.id   ce1315b8d6f4512e1f8f4b5db6a4a738
#
_cell.length_a   1.000
_cell.length_b   1.000
_cell.length_c   1.000
_cell.angle_alpha   90.00
_cell.angle_beta   90.00
_cell.angle_gamma   90.00
#
_symmetry.space_group_name_H-M   'P 1'
#
loop_
_entity.id
_entity.type
_entity.pdbx_description
1 polymer ?
#
loop_
_entity_poly.entity_id
_entity_poly.type
_entity_poly.pdbx_seq_one_letter_code
_entity_poly.pdbx_strand_id
1 'polypeptide(L)'
;MTRLGRAYNLAAPASGRILSGGVDSTALFPPKKFFGAARNIEDGGSLTILATALVETGSRMDEVIFEEFKGTGNMELKLDRRLADKRIFPAVDVDSSGTRKEELLLAPDELKITWNLRRVLHALDAQQAIELLLTKLRETKSNYEFLLQVQKSTPAGPVQDGERIEI
;
A
#
# COMPACT_ATOMS: atom_id res chain seq x y z
N MET A 1 -2.96 11.60 -7.01
CA MET A 1 -3.16 12.53 -5.85
C MET A 1 -2.21 13.71 -5.89
N THR A 2 -0.91 13.54 -6.15
CA THR A 2 0.08 14.63 -6.16
C THR A 2 -0.32 15.81 -7.04
N ARG A 3 -0.70 15.56 -8.30
CA ARG A 3 -1.16 16.63 -9.22
C ARG A 3 -2.43 17.31 -8.73
N LEU A 4 -3.37 16.54 -8.19
CA LEU A 4 -4.61 17.06 -7.62
C LEU A 4 -4.31 17.95 -6.40
N GLY A 5 -3.46 17.50 -5.48
CA GLY A 5 -3.05 18.29 -4.32
C GLY A 5 -2.35 19.60 -4.71
N ARG A 6 -1.45 19.56 -5.71
CA ARG A 6 -0.79 20.78 -6.23
C ARG A 6 -1.80 21.74 -6.87
N ALA A 7 -2.77 21.25 -7.63
CA ALA A 7 -3.79 22.08 -8.25
C ALA A 7 -4.67 22.78 -7.20
N TYR A 8 -5.08 22.06 -6.18
CA TYR A 8 -5.82 22.65 -5.07
C TYR A 8 -4.97 23.67 -4.29
N ASN A 9 -3.69 23.38 -4.07
CA ASN A 9 -2.79 24.33 -3.39
C ASN A 9 -2.62 25.63 -4.17
N LEU A 10 -2.62 25.55 -5.50
CA LEU A 10 -2.55 26.74 -6.36
C LEU A 10 -3.85 27.53 -6.39
N ALA A 11 -5.01 26.85 -6.34
CA ALA A 11 -6.33 27.43 -6.48
C ALA A 11 -6.93 27.90 -5.14
N ALA A 12 -6.45 27.36 -4.02
CA ALA A 12 -6.96 27.73 -2.69
C ALA A 12 -6.65 29.19 -2.35
N PRO A 13 -7.59 29.91 -1.73
CA PRO A 13 -7.30 31.21 -1.15
C PRO A 13 -6.20 31.06 -0.08
N ALA A 14 -5.26 31.97 -0.04
CA ALA A 14 -4.19 31.94 0.97
C ALA A 14 -4.80 32.03 2.37
N SER A 15 -4.72 30.98 3.17
CA SER A 15 -5.20 30.96 4.56
C SER A 15 -4.22 31.64 5.53
N GLY A 16 -3.01 31.93 5.06
CA GLY A 16 -1.90 32.45 5.88
C GLY A 16 -1.21 31.39 6.73
N ARG A 17 -1.69 30.15 6.73
CA ARG A 17 -1.09 29.02 7.46
C ARG A 17 -0.49 28.03 6.48
N ILE A 18 0.82 28.13 6.29
CA ILE A 18 1.56 27.31 5.33
C ILE A 18 2.25 26.16 6.07
N LEU A 19 2.02 24.92 5.59
CA LEU A 19 2.73 23.73 6.01
C LEU A 19 4.13 23.68 5.37
N SER A 20 4.98 22.78 5.85
CA SER A 20 6.26 22.47 5.21
C SER A 20 6.08 22.24 3.70
N GLY A 21 7.03 22.67 2.87
CA GLY A 21 6.97 22.52 1.42
C GLY A 21 6.03 23.49 0.70
N GLY A 22 5.52 24.52 1.37
CA GLY A 22 4.70 25.55 0.72
C GLY A 22 3.25 25.12 0.45
N VAL A 23 2.73 24.16 1.20
CA VAL A 23 1.34 23.70 1.09
C VAL A 23 0.46 24.52 2.04
N ASP A 24 -0.59 25.14 1.52
CA ASP A 24 -1.60 25.79 2.38
C ASP A 24 -2.37 24.73 3.19
N SER A 25 -2.55 24.97 4.48
CA SER A 25 -3.16 24.00 5.40
C SER A 25 -4.59 23.59 5.02
N THR A 26 -5.31 24.44 4.30
CA THR A 26 -6.69 24.21 3.87
C THR A 26 -6.78 23.59 2.48
N ALA A 27 -5.73 23.70 1.67
CA ALA A 27 -5.74 23.27 0.28
C ALA A 27 -5.97 21.77 0.08
N LEU A 28 -5.50 20.95 1.02
CA LEU A 28 -5.64 19.49 0.91
C LEU A 28 -6.96 18.95 1.45
N PHE A 29 -7.78 19.77 2.10
CA PHE A 29 -9.04 19.31 2.67
C PHE A 29 -10.03 18.76 1.62
N PRO A 30 -10.33 19.45 0.50
CA PRO A 30 -11.24 18.92 -0.52
C PRO A 30 -10.73 17.63 -1.17
N PRO A 31 -9.48 17.52 -1.64
CA PRO A 31 -8.96 16.27 -2.19
C PRO A 31 -8.89 15.12 -1.16
N LYS A 32 -8.63 15.41 0.12
CA LYS A 32 -8.71 14.39 1.19
C LYS A 32 -10.13 13.89 1.39
N LYS A 33 -11.10 14.79 1.40
CA LYS A 33 -12.53 14.44 1.49
C LYS A 33 -12.97 13.59 0.30
N PHE A 34 -12.51 13.92 -0.91
CA PHE A 34 -12.77 13.11 -2.11
C PHE A 34 -12.16 11.70 -1.97
N PHE A 35 -10.87 11.61 -1.60
CA PHE A 35 -10.21 10.32 -1.47
C PHE A 35 -10.78 9.48 -0.32
N GLY A 36 -11.18 10.11 0.77
CA GLY A 36 -11.85 9.47 1.91
C GLY A 36 -13.31 9.11 1.67
N ALA A 37 -13.87 9.39 0.48
CA ALA A 37 -15.22 8.99 0.13
C ALA A 37 -15.34 7.49 -0.22
N ALA A 38 -14.23 6.81 -0.48
CA ALA A 38 -14.20 5.36 -0.73
C ALA A 38 -14.76 4.58 0.46
N ARG A 39 -15.78 3.75 0.21
CA ARG A 39 -16.49 3.01 1.26
C ARG A 39 -17.36 1.91 0.69
N ASN A 40 -17.73 0.96 1.54
CA ASN A 40 -18.89 0.11 1.27
C ASN A 40 -20.16 0.93 1.45
N ILE A 41 -21.11 0.76 0.54
CA ILE A 41 -22.41 1.44 0.55
C ILE A 41 -23.41 0.46 1.14
N GLU A 42 -24.12 0.88 2.17
CA GLU A 42 -25.21 0.11 2.76
C GLU A 42 -26.27 -0.16 1.69
N ASP A 43 -26.65 -1.42 1.55
CA ASP A 43 -27.60 -1.93 0.55
C ASP A 43 -27.23 -1.66 -0.93
N GLY A 44 -25.99 -1.28 -1.24
CA GLY A 44 -25.67 -0.80 -2.58
C GLY A 44 -24.29 -1.12 -3.19
N GLY A 45 -23.50 -2.02 -2.63
CA GLY A 45 -22.17 -2.34 -3.17
C GLY A 45 -21.05 -1.47 -2.59
N SER A 46 -20.07 -1.05 -3.40
CA SER A 46 -18.91 -0.29 -2.90
C SER A 46 -18.44 0.79 -3.87
N LEU A 47 -17.88 1.88 -3.31
CA LEU A 47 -17.12 2.88 -4.04
C LEU A 47 -15.63 2.65 -3.80
N THR A 48 -14.92 2.27 -4.85
CA THR A 48 -13.46 2.10 -4.83
C THR A 48 -12.79 3.27 -5.54
N ILE A 49 -11.75 3.85 -4.92
CA ILE A 49 -10.93 4.90 -5.52
C ILE A 49 -9.50 4.39 -5.64
N LEU A 50 -9.03 4.25 -6.87
CA LEU A 50 -7.64 3.96 -7.19
C LEU A 50 -6.93 5.26 -7.57
N ALA A 51 -5.90 5.62 -6.84
CA ALA A 51 -5.18 6.87 -7.04
C ALA A 51 -3.67 6.66 -7.05
N THR A 52 -2.98 7.35 -7.94
CA THR A 52 -1.52 7.37 -7.97
C THR A 52 -0.98 8.60 -7.23
N ALA A 53 0.15 8.43 -6.54
CA ALA A 53 0.92 9.49 -5.94
C ALA A 53 2.38 9.41 -6.38
N LEU A 54 3.02 10.55 -6.57
CA LEU A 54 4.45 10.63 -6.87
C LEU A 54 5.22 10.71 -5.55
N VAL A 55 6.26 9.89 -5.45
CA VAL A 55 7.21 9.89 -4.34
C VAL A 55 8.63 10.04 -4.90
N GLU A 56 9.57 10.42 -4.06
CA GLU A 56 10.98 10.58 -4.45
C GLU A 56 11.21 11.53 -5.63
N THR A 57 10.42 12.60 -5.70
CA THR A 57 10.56 13.64 -6.73
C THR A 57 11.59 14.70 -6.39
N GLY A 58 12.15 14.67 -5.17
CA GLY A 58 12.99 15.72 -4.62
C GLY A 58 12.21 16.99 -4.21
N SER A 59 10.88 16.98 -4.33
CA SER A 59 10.03 18.12 -3.96
C SER A 59 9.44 17.92 -2.56
N ARG A 60 9.76 18.84 -1.65
CA ARG A 60 9.19 18.83 -0.30
C ARG A 60 7.67 18.95 -0.28
N MET A 61 7.10 19.66 -1.26
CA MET A 61 5.64 19.74 -1.44
C MET A 61 5.03 18.36 -1.73
N ASP A 62 5.66 17.56 -2.60
CA ASP A 62 5.16 16.24 -2.96
C ASP A 62 5.24 15.27 -1.78
N GLU A 63 6.28 15.37 -0.96
CA GLU A 63 6.40 14.59 0.28
C GLU A 63 5.26 14.91 1.24
N VAL A 64 4.99 16.20 1.48
CA VAL A 64 3.88 16.63 2.36
C VAL A 64 2.55 16.15 1.81
N ILE A 65 2.29 16.31 0.52
CA ILE A 65 1.06 15.84 -0.12
C ILE A 65 0.93 14.34 0.07
N PHE A 66 1.99 13.56 -0.18
CA PHE A 66 1.97 12.11 -0.02
C PHE A 66 1.64 11.70 1.42
N GLU A 67 2.33 12.25 2.41
CA GLU A 67 2.10 11.93 3.82
C GLU A 67 0.67 12.29 4.27
N GLU A 68 0.14 13.41 3.79
CA GLU A 68 -1.23 13.82 4.09
C GLU A 68 -2.30 12.87 3.51
N PHE A 69 -2.03 12.22 2.39
CA PHE A 69 -2.94 11.22 1.80
C PHE A 69 -2.72 9.80 2.32
N LYS A 70 -1.51 9.46 2.75
CA LYS A 70 -1.15 8.16 3.29
C LYS A 70 -2.07 7.74 4.45
N GLY A 71 -2.42 8.69 5.32
CA GLY A 71 -3.36 8.45 6.42
C GLY A 71 -4.80 8.13 6.00
N THR A 72 -5.19 8.43 4.76
CA THR A 72 -6.56 8.26 4.25
C THR A 72 -6.73 6.96 3.46
N GLY A 73 -5.66 6.46 2.83
CA GLY A 73 -5.71 5.23 2.02
C GLY A 73 -5.81 3.95 2.85
N ASN A 74 -6.43 2.93 2.28
CA ASN A 74 -6.57 1.60 2.89
C ASN A 74 -5.48 0.63 2.44
N MET A 75 -4.86 0.88 1.27
CA MET A 75 -3.82 0.07 0.69
C MET A 75 -2.78 0.96 -0.01
N GLU A 76 -1.53 0.58 0.12
CA GLU A 76 -0.42 1.20 -0.60
C GLU A 76 0.29 0.13 -1.43
N LEU A 77 0.37 0.34 -2.75
CA LEU A 77 1.22 -0.43 -3.65
C LEU A 77 2.41 0.45 -4.01
N LYS A 78 3.56 0.14 -3.46
CA LYS A 78 4.80 0.88 -3.69
C LYS A 78 5.58 0.31 -4.87
N LEU A 79 6.07 1.17 -5.75
CA LEU A 79 6.96 0.80 -6.85
C LEU A 79 8.39 1.22 -6.52
N ASP A 80 9.36 0.39 -6.88
CA ASP A 80 10.79 0.68 -6.71
C ASP A 80 11.42 0.98 -8.08
N ARG A 81 12.01 2.18 -8.21
CA ARG A 81 12.69 2.60 -9.44
C ARG A 81 13.87 1.71 -9.79
N ARG A 82 14.61 1.21 -8.79
CA ARG A 82 15.78 0.34 -9.01
C ARG A 82 15.39 -0.99 -9.69
N LEU A 83 14.20 -1.53 -9.36
CA LEU A 83 13.66 -2.71 -10.05
C LEU A 83 13.29 -2.38 -11.50
N ALA A 84 12.66 -1.22 -11.74
CA ALA A 84 12.32 -0.76 -13.08
C ALA A 84 13.56 -0.52 -13.95
N ASP A 85 14.61 0.07 -13.39
CA ASP A 85 15.90 0.29 -14.08
C ASP A 85 16.54 -1.04 -14.51
N LYS A 86 16.37 -2.10 -13.71
CA LYS A 86 16.78 -3.48 -14.04
C LYS A 86 15.79 -4.23 -14.94
N ARG A 87 14.73 -3.57 -15.43
CA ARG A 87 13.67 -4.16 -16.27
C ARG A 87 12.90 -5.30 -15.60
N ILE A 88 12.81 -5.29 -14.28
CA ILE A 88 11.99 -6.23 -13.51
C ILE A 88 10.60 -5.62 -13.38
N PHE A 89 9.60 -6.28 -13.98
CA PHE A 89 8.22 -5.80 -13.98
C PHE A 89 7.23 -6.90 -13.59
N PRO A 90 6.18 -6.55 -12.80
CA PRO A 90 5.91 -5.25 -12.19
C PRO A 90 6.99 -4.88 -11.16
N ALA A 91 7.44 -3.63 -11.16
CA ALA A 91 8.51 -3.14 -10.28
C ALA A 91 7.97 -2.84 -8.86
N VAL A 92 7.31 -3.81 -8.24
CA VAL A 92 6.66 -3.68 -6.94
C VAL A 92 7.66 -3.94 -5.82
N ASP A 93 7.76 -3.00 -4.90
CA ASP A 93 8.39 -3.21 -3.60
C ASP A 93 7.41 -3.99 -2.70
N VAL A 94 7.63 -5.29 -2.60
CA VAL A 94 6.73 -6.20 -1.87
C VAL A 94 6.76 -5.94 -0.37
N ASP A 95 7.91 -5.56 0.17
CA ASP A 95 8.10 -5.32 1.59
C ASP A 95 7.41 -4.04 2.07
N SER A 96 7.53 -2.97 1.28
CA SER A 96 6.94 -1.67 1.58
C SER A 96 5.47 -1.53 1.17
N SER A 97 4.90 -2.53 0.49
CA SER A 97 3.49 -2.56 0.08
C SER A 97 2.63 -3.26 1.12
N GLY A 98 1.42 -2.79 1.32
CA GLY A 98 0.54 -3.40 2.32
C GLY A 98 -0.90 -2.92 2.27
N THR A 99 -1.76 -3.68 2.93
CA THR A 99 -3.19 -3.39 3.08
C THR A 99 -3.52 -3.28 4.56
N ARG A 100 -4.26 -2.25 4.94
CA ARG A 100 -4.73 -2.10 6.32
C ARG A 100 -5.86 -3.06 6.60
N LYS A 101 -5.90 -3.59 7.83
CA LYS A 101 -6.96 -4.49 8.31
C LYS A 101 -7.21 -5.67 7.36
N GLU A 102 -6.13 -6.30 6.92
CA GLU A 102 -6.20 -7.47 6.02
C GLU A 102 -6.95 -8.65 6.65
N GLU A 103 -7.04 -8.70 7.97
CA GLU A 103 -7.83 -9.67 8.72
C GLU A 103 -9.34 -9.59 8.44
N LEU A 104 -9.82 -8.46 7.88
CA LEU A 104 -11.21 -8.32 7.42
C LEU A 104 -11.42 -8.83 5.98
N LEU A 105 -10.34 -9.09 5.25
CA LEU A 105 -10.37 -9.44 3.83
C LEU A 105 -10.02 -10.91 3.58
N LEU A 106 -9.25 -11.52 4.47
CA LEU A 106 -8.74 -12.87 4.32
C LEU A 106 -9.35 -13.80 5.37
N ALA A 107 -9.62 -15.06 4.98
CA ALA A 107 -9.96 -16.08 5.95
C ALA A 107 -8.78 -16.32 6.92
N PRO A 108 -9.03 -16.77 8.17
CA PRO A 108 -7.97 -16.92 9.17
C PRO A 108 -6.78 -17.78 8.72
N ASP A 109 -7.03 -18.82 7.95
CA ASP A 109 -5.98 -19.71 7.44
C ASP A 109 -5.18 -19.04 6.31
N GLU A 110 -5.85 -18.33 5.40
CA GLU A 110 -5.20 -17.53 4.35
C GLU A 110 -4.33 -16.42 4.95
N LEU A 111 -4.82 -15.78 6.00
CA LEU A 111 -4.09 -14.73 6.73
C LEU A 111 -2.79 -15.28 7.32
N LYS A 112 -2.82 -16.43 7.97
CA LYS A 112 -1.63 -17.09 8.52
C LYS A 112 -0.61 -17.43 7.44
N ILE A 113 -1.07 -17.96 6.30
CA ILE A 113 -0.19 -18.29 5.16
C ILE A 113 0.43 -17.01 4.60
N THR A 114 -0.35 -15.95 4.45
CA THR A 114 0.11 -14.65 3.93
C THR A 114 1.16 -14.02 4.87
N TRP A 115 0.97 -14.08 6.18
CA TRP A 115 1.96 -13.60 7.14
C TRP A 115 3.26 -14.40 7.10
N ASN A 116 3.17 -15.72 6.94
CA ASN A 116 4.35 -16.56 6.76
C ASN A 116 5.10 -16.21 5.47
N LEU A 117 4.36 -16.03 4.38
CA LEU A 117 4.94 -15.60 3.10
C LEU A 117 5.67 -14.25 3.24
N ARG A 118 5.02 -13.25 3.85
CA ARG A 118 5.65 -11.93 4.09
C ARG A 118 6.94 -12.05 4.89
N ARG A 119 6.97 -12.88 5.93
CA ARG A 119 8.17 -13.10 6.73
C ARG A 119 9.32 -13.68 5.90
N VAL A 120 9.03 -14.59 4.97
CA VAL A 120 10.03 -15.13 4.05
C VAL A 120 10.51 -14.06 3.08
N LEU A 121 9.60 -13.29 2.49
CA LEU A 121 9.92 -12.23 1.52
C LEU A 121 10.70 -11.09 2.18
N HIS A 122 10.38 -10.72 3.41
CA HIS A 122 11.08 -9.68 4.18
C HIS A 122 12.55 -10.06 4.51
N ALA A 123 12.88 -11.34 4.55
CA ALA A 123 14.25 -11.80 4.75
C ALA A 123 15.13 -11.72 3.48
N LEU A 124 14.54 -11.42 2.33
CA LEU A 124 15.19 -11.30 1.03
C LEU A 124 15.41 -9.83 0.66
N ASP A 125 16.35 -9.57 -0.27
CA ASP A 125 16.40 -8.25 -0.88
C ASP A 125 15.20 -8.00 -1.83
N ALA A 126 14.94 -6.74 -2.17
CA ALA A 126 13.76 -6.35 -2.95
C ALA A 126 13.67 -7.06 -4.32
N GLN A 127 14.82 -7.32 -4.97
CA GLN A 127 14.85 -8.02 -6.24
C GLN A 127 14.51 -9.51 -6.07
N GLN A 128 15.17 -10.18 -5.14
CA GLN A 128 14.93 -11.59 -4.84
C GLN A 128 13.48 -11.83 -4.42
N ALA A 129 12.93 -10.94 -3.59
CA ALA A 129 11.56 -11.04 -3.11
C ALA A 129 10.54 -10.98 -4.26
N ILE A 130 10.66 -10.01 -5.15
CA ILE A 130 9.73 -9.88 -6.29
C ILE A 130 9.92 -11.00 -7.33
N GLU A 131 11.15 -11.39 -7.62
CA GLU A 131 11.42 -12.48 -8.56
C GLU A 131 10.88 -13.82 -8.05
N LEU A 132 11.08 -14.13 -6.77
CA LEU A 132 10.51 -15.32 -6.14
C LEU A 132 8.98 -15.30 -6.21
N LEU A 133 8.36 -14.19 -5.82
CA LEU A 133 6.91 -14.03 -5.85
C LEU A 133 6.34 -14.20 -7.25
N LEU A 134 6.93 -13.54 -8.25
CA LEU A 134 6.49 -13.64 -9.66
C LEU A 134 6.64 -15.04 -10.21
N THR A 135 7.74 -15.73 -9.88
CA THR A 135 7.97 -17.11 -10.31
C THR A 135 6.88 -18.02 -9.76
N LYS A 136 6.62 -17.94 -8.47
CA LYS A 136 5.60 -18.76 -7.81
C LYS A 136 4.17 -18.45 -8.27
N LEU A 137 3.84 -17.18 -8.51
CA LEU A 137 2.55 -16.79 -9.06
C LEU A 137 2.33 -17.30 -10.49
N ARG A 138 3.39 -17.39 -11.32
CA ARG A 138 3.29 -17.92 -12.68
C ARG A 138 3.14 -19.44 -12.75
N GLU A 139 3.60 -20.16 -11.72
CA GLU A 139 3.47 -21.61 -11.61
C GLU A 139 2.03 -22.05 -11.25
N THR A 140 1.19 -21.12 -10.81
CA THR A 140 -0.15 -21.40 -10.28
C THR A 140 -1.25 -20.72 -11.10
N LYS A 141 -2.44 -21.33 -11.14
CA LYS A 141 -3.60 -20.82 -11.90
C LYS A 141 -4.52 -19.94 -11.08
N SER A 142 -4.40 -19.97 -9.76
CA SER A 142 -5.25 -19.19 -8.84
C SER A 142 -4.50 -18.83 -7.55
N ASN A 143 -4.99 -17.80 -6.85
CA ASN A 143 -4.45 -17.43 -5.54
C ASN A 143 -4.57 -18.58 -4.51
N TYR A 144 -5.64 -19.34 -4.58
CA TYR A 144 -5.84 -20.49 -3.69
C TYR A 144 -4.74 -21.56 -3.89
N GLU A 145 -4.45 -21.92 -5.13
CA GLU A 145 -3.38 -22.87 -5.46
C GLU A 145 -1.99 -22.33 -5.02
N PHE A 146 -1.75 -21.05 -5.23
CA PHE A 146 -0.54 -20.38 -4.78
C PHE A 146 -0.39 -20.43 -3.25
N LEU A 147 -1.43 -20.11 -2.50
CA LEU A 147 -1.40 -20.16 -1.04
C LEU A 147 -1.18 -21.58 -0.51
N LEU A 148 -1.77 -22.59 -1.14
CA LEU A 148 -1.52 -24.00 -0.81
C LEU A 148 -0.05 -24.40 -1.06
N GLN A 149 0.58 -23.92 -2.13
CA GLN A 149 2.00 -24.18 -2.39
C GLN A 149 2.88 -23.51 -1.34
N VAL A 150 2.59 -22.25 -0.98
CA VAL A 150 3.29 -21.52 0.07
C VAL A 150 3.19 -22.29 1.39
N GLN A 151 2.01 -22.75 1.76
CA GLN A 151 1.80 -23.53 2.99
C GLN A 151 2.65 -24.80 3.06
N LYS A 152 2.77 -25.52 1.92
CA LYS A 152 3.57 -26.76 1.84
C LYS A 152 5.07 -26.49 1.86
N SER A 153 5.52 -25.38 1.31
CA SER A 153 6.95 -25.05 1.20
C SER A 153 7.50 -24.31 2.42
N THR A 154 6.65 -23.77 3.26
CA THR A 154 7.07 -23.04 4.48
C THR A 154 6.88 -23.96 5.69
N PRO A 155 7.95 -24.41 6.37
CA PRO A 155 7.81 -25.16 7.61
C PRO A 155 6.99 -24.35 8.62
N ALA A 156 6.05 -25.01 9.30
CA ALA A 156 5.29 -24.41 10.39
C ALA A 156 6.28 -24.00 11.50
N GLY A 157 6.72 -22.76 11.49
CA GLY A 157 7.43 -22.17 12.62
C GLY A 157 6.48 -22.07 13.82
N PRO A 158 6.97 -22.09 15.08
CA PRO A 158 6.12 -21.97 16.25
C PRO A 158 5.30 -20.70 16.16
N VAL A 159 3.99 -20.87 16.26
CA VAL A 159 3.02 -19.77 16.40
C VAL A 159 3.31 -19.13 17.75
N GLN A 160 3.93 -17.96 17.76
CA GLN A 160 3.86 -17.11 18.94
C GLN A 160 2.44 -16.53 18.95
N ASP A 161 1.63 -17.02 19.89
CA ASP A 161 0.34 -16.42 20.21
C ASP A 161 0.58 -14.94 20.51
N GLY A 162 -0.01 -14.09 19.65
CA GLY A 162 0.17 -12.65 19.72
C GLY A 162 -0.27 -12.12 21.07
N GLU A 163 0.60 -11.34 21.71
CA GLU A 163 0.27 -10.47 22.82
C GLU A 163 -0.99 -9.66 22.45
N ARG A 164 -2.03 -9.86 23.24
CA ARG A 164 -3.17 -8.93 23.31
C ARG A 164 -2.61 -7.57 23.71
N ILE A 165 -2.54 -6.64 22.78
CA ILE A 165 -2.41 -5.23 23.12
C ILE A 165 -3.81 -4.79 23.56
N GLU A 166 -4.04 -4.75 24.88
CA GLU A 166 -5.16 -4.04 25.45
C GLU A 166 -4.92 -2.53 25.27
N ILE A 167 -5.84 -1.86 24.59
CA ILE A 167 -6.00 -0.40 24.60
C ILE A 167 -7.38 -0.11 25.15
#